data_180e1690021e15bd8d7325970b08c187
#
_entry.id   180e1690021e15bd8d7325970b08c187
#
_cell.length_a   1.000
_cell.length_b   1.000
_cell.length_c   1.000
_cell.angle_alpha   90.00
_cell.angle_beta   90.00
_cell.angle_gamma   90.00
#
_symmetry.space_group_name_H-M   'P 1'
#
loop_
_entity.id
_entity.type
_entity.pdbx_description
1 polymer ?
#
loop_
_entity_poly.entity_id
_entity_poly.type
_entity_poly.pdbx_seq_one_letter_code
_entity_poly.pdbx_strand_id
1 'polypeptide(L)'
;MKNSISFILFLYLLGTNLLWSDSIPSLNKRQLKISDSSNFQFYIAGHLYGDSFNQTGLPINTIFTLIDSLNVANNSFLVSLGDIFLNPEKDIESYSQLFFSKINSPIYNAVGNHDVMGEVYKKRYKKTYYDFTLNSCKFIFLDTECDDSNLSGEQLNFFNNRIKTCLADSRIKSIFIFSHRPIWSENNPALQSIFKFNTRSSFKNNFEEKVLPSISTLAQSKNVYWFSGSMSSAPASFFYHYDSLSRLRYIQTAVRGTDHDGVLKVNVIGDKISFTTISLTGRSVLPLESYNMEFYNSSQENSSYTFNYRLLPLYIKQTLFHPYFWYGFILCLILSFCVYYFFIRFKK
;
A
#
# COMPACT_ATOMS: atom_id res chain seq x y z
N MET A 1 51.71 -10.06 31.45
CA MET A 1 51.40 -9.62 30.05
C MET A 1 50.31 -10.44 29.33
N LYS A 2 49.95 -11.66 29.74
CA LYS A 2 48.87 -12.46 29.06
C LYS A 2 47.47 -12.01 29.39
N ASN A 3 47.19 -11.35 30.52
CA ASN A 3 45.84 -10.95 30.92
C ASN A 3 45.35 -9.63 30.30
N SER A 4 46.25 -8.81 29.75
CA SER A 4 45.88 -7.53 29.12
C SER A 4 45.35 -7.70 27.69
N ILE A 5 45.79 -8.75 26.99
CA ILE A 5 45.37 -9.02 25.59
C ILE A 5 43.95 -9.60 25.57
N SER A 6 43.57 -10.42 26.54
CA SER A 6 42.21 -10.97 26.65
C SER A 6 41.17 -9.88 26.94
N PHE A 7 41.51 -8.87 27.73
CA PHE A 7 40.59 -7.75 28.03
C PHE A 7 40.36 -6.84 26.86
N ILE A 8 41.38 -6.59 26.03
CA ILE A 8 41.27 -5.77 24.83
C ILE A 8 40.46 -6.49 23.74
N LEU A 9 40.60 -7.81 23.60
CA LEU A 9 39.77 -8.61 22.66
C LEU A 9 38.31 -8.67 23.09
N PHE A 10 38.01 -8.70 24.41
CA PHE A 10 36.65 -8.68 24.94
C PHE A 10 35.97 -7.29 24.72
N LEU A 11 36.72 -6.20 24.88
CA LEU A 11 36.23 -4.85 24.56
C LEU A 11 36.01 -4.64 23.05
N TYR A 12 36.82 -5.27 22.18
CA TYR A 12 36.63 -5.21 20.73
C TYR A 12 35.38 -6.01 20.27
N LEU A 13 35.06 -7.10 20.95
CA LEU A 13 33.84 -7.89 20.70
C LEU A 13 32.57 -7.22 21.24
N LEU A 14 32.68 -6.38 22.28
CA LEU A 14 31.57 -5.58 22.79
C LEU A 14 31.32 -4.29 21.96
N GLY A 15 32.34 -3.82 21.22
CA GLY A 15 32.23 -2.61 20.40
C GLY A 15 31.66 -2.83 18.99
N THR A 16 31.46 -4.08 18.55
CA THR A 16 30.98 -4.39 17.19
C THR A 16 29.50 -4.80 17.10
N ASN A 17 28.75 -4.70 18.18
CA ASN A 17 27.29 -4.58 18.06
C ASN A 17 26.94 -3.15 17.62
N LEU A 18 27.49 -2.68 16.51
CA LEU A 18 26.84 -1.71 15.66
C LEU A 18 25.51 -2.35 15.27
N LEU A 19 24.48 -2.00 16.06
CA LEU A 19 23.09 -2.14 15.65
C LEU A 19 23.03 -1.51 14.25
N TRP A 20 23.09 -2.36 13.24
CA TRP A 20 22.58 -2.01 11.93
C TRP A 20 21.09 -1.75 12.19
N SER A 21 20.78 -0.53 12.59
CA SER A 21 19.42 -0.03 12.46
C SER A 21 19.11 -0.17 10.97
N ASP A 22 18.36 -1.22 10.64
CA ASP A 22 17.82 -1.39 9.31
C ASP A 22 17.14 -0.07 8.98
N SER A 23 17.77 0.74 8.15
CA SER A 23 17.24 2.06 7.81
C SER A 23 15.85 1.84 7.20
N ILE A 24 14.86 2.57 7.72
CA ILE A 24 13.48 2.52 7.19
C ILE A 24 13.56 2.84 5.69
N PRO A 25 13.03 1.97 4.80
CA PRO A 25 13.17 2.16 3.37
C PRO A 25 12.35 3.36 2.90
N SER A 26 13.01 4.43 2.54
CA SER A 26 12.40 5.61 1.94
C SER A 26 12.74 5.66 0.46
N LEU A 27 11.75 5.92 -0.41
CA LEU A 27 11.93 5.93 -1.87
C LEU A 27 12.91 7.00 -2.35
N ASN A 28 12.91 8.16 -1.68
CA ASN A 28 13.81 9.28 -2.00
C ASN A 28 15.06 9.32 -1.12
N LYS A 29 15.35 8.25 -0.37
CA LYS A 29 16.52 8.12 0.53
C LYS A 29 16.61 9.20 1.61
N ARG A 30 15.56 9.97 1.85
CA ARG A 30 15.49 10.90 2.97
C ARG A 30 15.22 10.15 4.25
N GLN A 31 15.80 10.60 5.33
CA GLN A 31 15.56 10.04 6.66
C GLN A 31 14.49 10.84 7.40
N LEU A 32 13.70 10.16 8.19
CA LEU A 32 12.74 10.81 9.07
C LEU A 32 13.50 11.55 10.17
N LYS A 33 13.46 12.88 10.12
CA LYS A 33 14.04 13.75 11.13
C LYS A 33 12.90 14.34 11.93
N ILE A 34 12.48 13.65 12.97
CA ILE A 34 11.52 14.21 13.93
C ILE A 34 12.32 14.49 15.19
N SER A 35 12.44 15.78 15.51
CA SER A 35 12.85 16.22 16.82
C SER A 35 11.83 15.70 17.85
N ASP A 36 12.19 15.55 19.14
CA ASP A 36 11.40 14.99 20.23
C ASP A 36 9.99 15.58 20.45
N SER A 37 9.39 16.16 19.43
CA SER A 37 8.05 16.71 19.48
C SER A 37 7.03 15.56 19.40
N SER A 38 6.14 15.50 20.37
CA SER A 38 4.95 14.61 20.35
C SER A 38 4.02 14.88 19.15
N ASN A 39 4.31 15.91 18.34
CA ASN A 39 3.48 16.39 17.25
C ASN A 39 4.17 16.20 15.92
N PHE A 40 3.49 15.53 15.01
CA PHE A 40 3.92 15.37 13.62
C PHE A 40 2.71 15.26 12.69
N GLN A 41 2.97 15.33 11.40
CA GLN A 41 1.93 15.15 10.39
C GLN A 41 2.46 14.30 9.25
N PHE A 42 1.57 13.62 8.56
CA PHE A 42 1.92 12.92 7.34
C PHE A 42 0.79 13.00 6.32
N TYR A 43 1.17 12.87 5.07
CA TYR A 43 0.26 12.91 3.94
C TYR A 43 0.13 11.52 3.36
N ILE A 44 -1.07 11.17 2.89
CA ILE A 44 -1.36 9.85 2.33
C ILE A 44 -2.02 10.03 0.96
N ALA A 45 -1.48 9.35 -0.05
CA ALA A 45 -2.09 9.24 -1.37
C ALA A 45 -1.72 7.90 -2.02
N GLY A 46 -2.64 7.27 -2.72
CA GLY A 46 -2.36 6.12 -3.59
C GLY A 46 -2.37 6.53 -5.06
N HIS A 47 -1.95 5.62 -5.95
CA HIS A 47 -2.02 5.78 -7.40
C HIS A 47 -1.31 7.06 -7.90
N LEU A 48 -0.07 7.32 -7.47
CA LEU A 48 0.61 8.58 -7.81
C LEU A 48 0.84 8.76 -9.31
N TYR A 49 0.89 7.69 -10.11
CA TYR A 49 0.90 7.83 -11.56
C TYR A 49 -0.44 8.37 -12.10
N GLY A 50 -1.52 8.31 -11.31
CA GLY A 50 -2.85 8.84 -11.64
C GLY A 50 -3.61 7.96 -12.61
N ASP A 51 -3.75 8.42 -13.85
CA ASP A 51 -4.46 7.71 -14.90
C ASP A 51 -3.51 6.80 -15.69
N SER A 52 -4.04 5.66 -16.11
CA SER A 52 -3.37 4.73 -17.04
C SER A 52 -3.01 5.33 -18.41
N PHE A 53 -3.60 6.45 -18.79
CA PHE A 53 -3.23 7.25 -19.97
C PHE A 53 -2.07 8.22 -19.71
N ASN A 54 -1.58 8.33 -18.48
CA ASN A 54 -0.41 9.15 -18.20
C ASN A 54 0.83 8.61 -18.94
N GLN A 55 1.28 9.36 -19.95
CA GLN A 55 2.43 9.00 -20.80
C GLN A 55 3.73 9.65 -20.36
N THR A 56 3.70 10.46 -19.28
CA THR A 56 4.80 11.35 -18.94
C THR A 56 5.98 10.62 -18.26
N GLY A 57 5.75 9.41 -17.73
CA GLY A 57 6.73 8.72 -16.88
C GLY A 57 6.97 9.45 -15.55
N LEU A 58 6.03 10.31 -15.13
CA LEU A 58 6.05 11.11 -13.90
C LEU A 58 4.71 10.94 -13.17
N PRO A 59 4.61 11.33 -11.90
CA PRO A 59 3.33 11.41 -11.21
C PRO A 59 2.35 12.28 -11.98
N ILE A 60 1.06 12.06 -11.74
CA ILE A 60 0.02 12.93 -12.27
C ILE A 60 0.24 14.38 -11.81
N ASN A 61 -0.04 15.35 -12.68
CA ASN A 61 0.31 16.74 -12.45
C ASN A 61 -0.28 17.33 -11.16
N THR A 62 -1.46 16.89 -10.76
CA THR A 62 -2.12 17.36 -9.54
C THR A 62 -1.27 17.13 -8.29
N ILE A 63 -0.50 16.03 -8.20
CA ILE A 63 0.33 15.70 -7.03
C ILE A 63 1.50 16.68 -6.82
N PHE A 64 1.95 17.37 -7.87
CA PHE A 64 3.03 18.34 -7.74
C PHE A 64 2.65 19.53 -6.87
N THR A 65 1.37 19.86 -6.75
CA THR A 65 0.87 20.93 -5.87
C THR A 65 1.11 20.64 -4.38
N LEU A 66 1.36 19.37 -4.02
CA LEU A 66 1.64 18.94 -2.65
C LEU A 66 3.10 19.21 -2.23
N ILE A 67 4.03 19.41 -3.17
CA ILE A 67 5.48 19.49 -2.89
C ILE A 67 5.79 20.62 -1.92
N ASP A 68 5.22 21.80 -2.13
CA ASP A 68 5.46 22.95 -1.25
C ASP A 68 4.97 22.68 0.16
N SER A 69 3.77 22.08 0.31
CA SER A 69 3.23 21.71 1.61
C SER A 69 4.11 20.70 2.34
N LEU A 70 4.66 19.71 1.62
CA LEU A 70 5.57 18.73 2.18
C LEU A 70 6.91 19.37 2.61
N ASN A 71 7.41 20.33 1.86
CA ASN A 71 8.72 20.95 2.10
C ASN A 71 8.69 22.01 3.20
N VAL A 72 7.57 22.70 3.38
CA VAL A 72 7.39 23.69 4.46
C VAL A 72 7.14 23.02 5.81
N ALA A 73 6.49 21.86 5.82
CA ALA A 73 6.15 21.16 7.03
C ALA A 73 7.38 20.47 7.64
N ASN A 74 7.98 21.07 8.65
CA ASN A 74 8.92 20.36 9.52
C ASN A 74 8.19 19.19 10.18
N ASN A 75 8.85 18.06 10.40
CA ASN A 75 8.26 16.84 10.99
C ASN A 75 7.15 16.23 10.14
N SER A 76 7.31 16.15 8.82
CA SER A 76 6.35 15.52 7.92
C SER A 76 6.96 14.41 7.06
N PHE A 77 6.10 13.55 6.51
CA PHE A 77 6.46 12.56 5.50
C PHE A 77 5.26 12.24 4.61
N LEU A 78 5.55 11.65 3.46
CA LEU A 78 4.52 11.17 2.53
C LEU A 78 4.43 9.64 2.62
N VAL A 79 3.22 9.13 2.71
CA VAL A 79 2.90 7.70 2.54
C VAL A 79 2.20 7.52 1.21
N SER A 80 2.78 6.74 0.33
CA SER A 80 2.11 6.23 -0.85
C SER A 80 1.46 4.89 -0.54
N LEU A 81 0.24 4.71 -1.04
CA LEU A 81 -0.52 3.48 -0.90
C LEU A 81 -0.41 2.59 -2.16
N GLY A 82 0.76 2.62 -2.79
CA GLY A 82 1.06 1.81 -3.96
C GLY A 82 0.66 2.46 -5.29
N ASP A 83 1.09 1.80 -6.35
CA ASP A 83 0.91 2.26 -7.71
C ASP A 83 1.49 3.67 -7.90
N ILE A 84 2.74 3.84 -7.44
CA ILE A 84 3.50 5.06 -7.66
C ILE A 84 3.87 5.17 -9.14
N PHE A 85 4.38 4.09 -9.71
CA PHE A 85 4.84 4.00 -11.08
C PHE A 85 3.78 3.34 -11.95
N LEU A 86 3.55 3.82 -13.16
CA LEU A 86 2.80 3.07 -14.16
C LEU A 86 3.62 1.88 -14.70
N ASN A 87 4.93 2.10 -14.91
CA ASN A 87 5.90 1.09 -15.32
C ASN A 87 7.25 1.36 -14.66
N PRO A 88 7.62 0.64 -13.58
CA PRO A 88 8.85 0.89 -12.83
C PRO A 88 10.13 0.87 -13.67
N GLU A 89 10.21 -0.02 -14.69
CA GLU A 89 11.40 -0.14 -15.56
C GLU A 89 11.68 1.16 -16.33
N LYS A 90 10.63 1.92 -16.66
CA LYS A 90 10.71 3.16 -17.43
C LYS A 90 10.69 4.41 -16.56
N ASP A 91 9.96 4.36 -15.44
CA ASP A 91 9.54 5.56 -14.71
C ASP A 91 10.47 5.89 -13.53
N ILE A 92 11.09 4.88 -12.89
CA ILE A 92 11.85 5.07 -11.63
C ILE A 92 12.91 6.16 -11.74
N GLU A 93 13.62 6.26 -12.87
CA GLU A 93 14.69 7.24 -13.02
C GLU A 93 14.11 8.65 -13.14
N SER A 94 13.10 8.86 -13.97
CA SER A 94 12.41 10.15 -14.11
C SER A 94 11.79 10.61 -12.79
N TYR A 95 11.14 9.69 -12.05
CA TYR A 95 10.61 9.98 -10.72
C TYR A 95 11.72 10.39 -9.75
N SER A 96 12.86 9.71 -9.77
CA SER A 96 13.99 10.02 -8.88
C SER A 96 14.54 11.41 -9.15
N GLN A 97 14.70 11.78 -10.42
CA GLN A 97 15.31 13.05 -10.81
C GLN A 97 14.33 14.22 -10.72
N LEU A 98 13.07 14.06 -11.11
CA LEU A 98 12.15 15.17 -11.34
C LEU A 98 11.06 15.30 -10.28
N PHE A 99 10.83 14.28 -9.47
CA PHE A 99 9.83 14.31 -8.41
C PHE A 99 10.43 14.06 -7.02
N PHE A 100 11.05 12.91 -6.78
CA PHE A 100 11.59 12.57 -5.46
C PHE A 100 12.69 13.52 -4.99
N SER A 101 13.51 14.03 -5.91
CA SER A 101 14.57 15.01 -5.60
C SER A 101 14.01 16.33 -5.05
N LYS A 102 12.79 16.69 -5.42
CA LYS A 102 12.14 17.95 -5.00
C LYS A 102 11.49 17.86 -3.62
N ILE A 103 11.35 16.65 -3.05
CA ILE A 103 10.68 16.42 -1.78
C ILE A 103 11.75 16.22 -0.70
N ASN A 104 11.75 17.10 0.30
CA ASN A 104 12.71 17.04 1.41
C ASN A 104 12.31 16.04 2.50
N SER A 105 11.03 15.74 2.62
CA SER A 105 10.47 14.75 3.54
C SER A 105 10.63 13.32 3.01
N PRO A 106 10.75 12.29 3.87
CA PRO A 106 10.77 10.89 3.43
C PRO A 106 9.48 10.49 2.73
N ILE A 107 9.61 9.57 1.76
CA ILE A 107 8.47 8.97 1.05
C ILE A 107 8.48 7.47 1.35
N TYR A 108 7.44 6.98 2.00
CA TYR A 108 7.22 5.55 2.28
C TYR A 108 6.16 4.99 1.35
N ASN A 109 6.22 3.70 1.03
CA ASN A 109 5.29 3.08 0.09
C ASN A 109 4.79 1.72 0.59
N ALA A 110 3.48 1.52 0.52
CA ALA A 110 2.86 0.20 0.51
C ALA A 110 2.68 -0.20 -0.96
N VAL A 111 3.49 -1.14 -1.44
CA VAL A 111 3.60 -1.46 -2.87
C VAL A 111 2.28 -1.87 -3.50
N GLY A 112 2.04 -1.40 -4.73
CA GLY A 112 0.92 -1.82 -5.57
C GLY A 112 1.35 -2.75 -6.70
N ASN A 113 0.38 -3.29 -7.44
CA ASN A 113 0.64 -4.25 -8.50
C ASN A 113 1.50 -3.67 -9.64
N HIS A 114 1.39 -2.39 -9.93
CA HIS A 114 2.25 -1.73 -10.90
C HIS A 114 3.68 -1.59 -10.38
N ASP A 115 3.89 -1.27 -9.11
CA ASP A 115 5.21 -1.09 -8.52
C ASP A 115 6.05 -2.37 -8.57
N VAL A 116 5.43 -3.52 -8.29
CA VAL A 116 6.12 -4.81 -8.23
C VAL A 116 6.16 -5.57 -9.56
N MET A 117 5.77 -4.89 -10.65
CA MET A 117 5.93 -5.46 -11.97
C MET A 117 7.40 -5.59 -12.35
N GLY A 118 7.82 -6.82 -12.60
CA GLY A 118 9.25 -7.13 -12.79
C GLY A 118 10.04 -7.05 -11.50
N GLU A 119 11.36 -6.98 -11.63
CA GLU A 119 12.29 -7.04 -10.50
C GLU A 119 12.90 -5.69 -10.12
N VAL A 120 12.66 -4.64 -10.90
CA VAL A 120 13.37 -3.35 -10.77
C VAL A 120 13.07 -2.70 -9.44
N TYR A 121 11.79 -2.68 -9.02
CA TYR A 121 11.40 -2.12 -7.73
C TYR A 121 12.09 -2.85 -6.57
N LYS A 122 12.00 -4.19 -6.54
CA LYS A 122 12.59 -5.02 -5.48
C LYS A 122 14.12 -4.89 -5.45
N LYS A 123 14.79 -4.82 -6.60
CA LYS A 123 16.23 -4.60 -6.68
C LYS A 123 16.64 -3.24 -6.10
N ARG A 124 15.85 -2.19 -6.35
CA ARG A 124 16.17 -0.82 -5.93
C ARG A 124 15.83 -0.55 -4.47
N TYR A 125 14.65 -0.97 -4.02
CA TYR A 125 14.09 -0.64 -2.70
C TYR A 125 14.11 -1.81 -1.71
N LYS A 126 14.34 -3.03 -2.16
CA LYS A 126 14.52 -4.28 -1.41
C LYS A 126 13.29 -4.74 -0.64
N LYS A 127 12.85 -3.99 0.39
CA LYS A 127 11.73 -4.39 1.27
C LYS A 127 10.41 -3.89 0.68
N THR A 128 9.43 -4.78 0.58
CA THR A 128 8.07 -4.47 0.15
C THR A 128 7.09 -4.44 1.32
N TYR A 129 7.44 -5.07 2.45
CA TYR A 129 6.73 -4.94 3.71
C TYR A 129 7.71 -4.65 4.86
N TYR A 130 7.35 -3.76 5.76
CA TYR A 130 8.19 -3.27 6.84
C TYR A 130 7.37 -2.51 7.87
N ASP A 131 8.00 -2.11 8.96
CA ASP A 131 7.38 -1.30 9.99
C ASP A 131 8.37 -0.30 10.61
N PHE A 132 7.81 0.71 11.24
CA PHE A 132 8.55 1.57 12.15
C PHE A 132 7.65 2.11 13.26
N THR A 133 8.25 2.65 14.30
CA THR A 133 7.55 3.31 15.40
C THR A 133 8.00 4.75 15.47
N LEU A 134 7.03 5.65 15.64
CA LEU A 134 7.25 7.06 15.84
C LEU A 134 6.39 7.52 16.98
N ASN A 135 7.01 7.94 18.09
CA ASN A 135 6.31 8.28 19.34
C ASN A 135 5.38 7.15 19.78
N SER A 136 4.11 7.47 20.06
CA SER A 136 3.07 6.48 20.44
C SER A 136 2.38 5.81 19.24
N CYS A 137 2.92 5.94 18.04
CA CYS A 137 2.33 5.46 16.80
C CYS A 137 3.16 4.35 16.16
N LYS A 138 2.52 3.25 15.79
CA LYS A 138 3.09 2.16 15.00
C LYS A 138 2.62 2.26 13.55
N PHE A 139 3.56 2.19 12.63
CA PHE A 139 3.34 2.21 11.18
C PHE A 139 3.72 0.84 10.62
N ILE A 140 2.80 0.16 9.94
CA ILE A 140 2.98 -1.18 9.37
C ILE A 140 2.62 -1.11 7.89
N PHE A 141 3.58 -1.41 7.03
CA PHE A 141 3.42 -1.46 5.58
C PHE A 141 3.35 -2.90 5.13
N LEU A 142 2.36 -3.23 4.32
CA LEU A 142 2.08 -4.59 3.84
C LEU A 142 2.16 -4.64 2.32
N ASP A 143 2.66 -5.76 1.80
CA ASP A 143 2.68 -6.11 0.39
C ASP A 143 1.50 -7.05 0.09
N THR A 144 0.41 -6.50 -0.43
CA THR A 144 -0.78 -7.26 -0.82
C THR A 144 -0.66 -7.92 -2.19
N GLU A 145 0.49 -7.75 -2.86
CA GLU A 145 0.73 -8.26 -4.20
C GLU A 145 1.55 -9.56 -4.21
N CYS A 146 2.26 -9.87 -3.11
CA CYS A 146 3.17 -11.01 -3.07
C CYS A 146 2.46 -12.38 -3.02
N ASP A 147 1.22 -12.43 -2.54
CA ASP A 147 0.41 -13.66 -2.48
C ASP A 147 -1.07 -13.36 -2.76
N ASP A 148 -1.35 -12.64 -3.85
CA ASP A 148 -2.69 -12.36 -4.38
C ASP A 148 -3.70 -11.95 -3.31
N SER A 149 -3.40 -10.88 -2.59
CA SER A 149 -4.17 -10.30 -1.46
C SER A 149 -4.12 -11.09 -0.15
N ASN A 150 -3.49 -12.25 -0.10
CA ASN A 150 -3.29 -12.96 1.15
C ASN A 150 -2.10 -12.41 1.93
N LEU A 151 -2.22 -12.39 3.24
CA LEU A 151 -1.06 -12.32 4.12
C LEU A 151 -0.67 -13.75 4.49
N SER A 152 0.48 -14.21 3.99
CA SER A 152 0.94 -15.59 4.17
C SER A 152 2.43 -15.66 4.52
N GLY A 153 2.92 -16.86 4.86
CA GLY A 153 4.31 -17.14 5.08
C GLY A 153 5.01 -16.18 6.05
N GLU A 154 6.14 -15.64 5.63
CA GLU A 154 6.95 -14.71 6.45
C GLU A 154 6.23 -13.38 6.72
N GLN A 155 5.45 -12.88 5.76
CA GLN A 155 4.71 -11.63 5.95
C GLN A 155 3.60 -11.76 7.00
N LEU A 156 2.88 -12.88 7.03
CA LEU A 156 1.87 -13.13 8.06
C LEU A 156 2.52 -13.26 9.45
N ASN A 157 3.65 -13.95 9.55
CA ASN A 157 4.42 -14.05 10.79
C ASN A 157 4.93 -12.68 11.24
N PHE A 158 5.46 -11.88 10.31
CA PHE A 158 5.86 -10.50 10.57
C PHE A 158 4.68 -9.69 11.12
N PHE A 159 3.54 -9.70 10.43
CA PHE A 159 2.34 -8.97 10.82
C PHE A 159 1.87 -9.37 12.24
N ASN A 160 1.68 -10.66 12.49
CA ASN A 160 1.24 -11.18 13.78
C ASN A 160 2.20 -10.81 14.93
N ASN A 161 3.52 -10.86 14.67
CA ASN A 161 4.51 -10.44 15.65
C ASN A 161 4.40 -8.95 15.98
N ARG A 162 4.13 -8.08 14.97
CA ARG A 162 3.94 -6.65 15.19
C ARG A 162 2.67 -6.35 15.98
N ILE A 163 1.57 -7.04 15.67
CA ILE A 163 0.31 -6.91 16.42
C ILE A 163 0.51 -7.33 17.88
N LYS A 164 1.16 -8.48 18.11
CA LYS A 164 1.49 -8.97 19.47
C LYS A 164 2.36 -7.98 20.25
N THR A 165 3.38 -7.41 19.60
CA THR A 165 4.24 -6.39 20.22
C THR A 165 3.44 -5.13 20.56
N CYS A 166 2.56 -4.66 19.68
CA CYS A 166 1.71 -3.50 19.94
C CYS A 166 0.72 -3.75 21.08
N LEU A 167 0.19 -4.96 21.24
CA LEU A 167 -0.68 -5.31 22.37
C LEU A 167 0.08 -5.24 23.69
N ALA A 168 1.32 -5.71 23.73
CA ALA A 168 2.15 -5.74 24.93
C ALA A 168 2.73 -4.37 25.33
N ASP A 169 2.94 -3.46 24.36
CA ASP A 169 3.55 -2.16 24.63
C ASP A 169 2.49 -1.09 24.92
N SER A 170 2.38 -0.71 26.20
CA SER A 170 1.43 0.32 26.66
C SER A 170 1.73 1.73 26.11
N ARG A 171 2.95 2.00 25.63
CA ARG A 171 3.34 3.28 25.04
C ARG A 171 2.70 3.48 23.67
N ILE A 172 2.45 2.40 22.91
CA ILE A 172 1.78 2.47 21.62
C ILE A 172 0.28 2.73 21.83
N LYS A 173 -0.25 3.78 21.23
CA LYS A 173 -1.65 4.20 21.31
C LYS A 173 -2.38 4.05 19.99
N SER A 174 -1.70 4.29 18.87
CA SER A 174 -2.29 4.28 17.56
C SER A 174 -1.49 3.40 16.59
N ILE A 175 -2.18 2.64 15.77
CA ILE A 175 -1.60 1.77 14.77
C ILE A 175 -2.13 2.15 13.40
N PHE A 176 -1.22 2.45 12.47
CA PHE A 176 -1.49 2.78 11.09
C PHE A 176 -1.00 1.63 10.21
N ILE A 177 -1.92 0.95 9.52
CA ILE A 177 -1.65 -0.16 8.61
C ILE A 177 -1.86 0.35 7.19
N PHE A 178 -0.91 0.08 6.30
CA PHE A 178 -0.92 0.54 4.92
C PHE A 178 -0.82 -0.65 3.97
N SER A 179 -1.71 -0.70 3.00
CA SER A 179 -1.71 -1.68 1.92
C SER A 179 -2.18 -1.02 0.62
N HIS A 180 -1.84 -1.60 -0.52
CA HIS A 180 -2.41 -1.13 -1.79
C HIS A 180 -3.85 -1.62 -1.94
N ARG A 181 -4.07 -2.94 -1.89
CA ARG A 181 -5.41 -3.51 -2.03
C ARG A 181 -6.22 -3.35 -0.74
N PRO A 182 -7.51 -3.02 -0.84
CA PRO A 182 -8.44 -3.01 0.31
C PRO A 182 -8.89 -4.44 0.65
N ILE A 183 -7.96 -5.28 1.11
CA ILE A 183 -8.20 -6.71 1.37
C ILE A 183 -9.34 -6.97 2.37
N TRP A 184 -9.62 -6.00 3.23
CA TRP A 184 -10.72 -5.99 4.19
C TRP A 184 -12.10 -5.85 3.52
N SER A 185 -12.17 -5.43 2.26
CA SER A 185 -13.43 -5.25 1.53
C SER A 185 -13.78 -6.43 0.62
N GLU A 186 -12.83 -7.27 0.25
CA GLU A 186 -13.01 -8.26 -0.82
C GLU A 186 -14.07 -9.31 -0.50
N ASN A 187 -14.19 -9.71 0.76
CA ASN A 187 -15.17 -10.71 1.21
C ASN A 187 -16.39 -10.09 1.89
N ASN A 188 -16.43 -8.76 2.06
CA ASN A 188 -17.56 -8.07 2.69
C ASN A 188 -18.63 -7.72 1.64
N PRO A 189 -19.84 -8.35 1.67
CA PRO A 189 -20.87 -8.13 0.67
C PRO A 189 -21.32 -6.67 0.55
N ALA A 190 -21.32 -5.92 1.66
CA ALA A 190 -21.72 -4.51 1.67
C ALA A 190 -20.73 -3.61 0.93
N LEU A 191 -19.44 -4.00 0.88
CA LEU A 191 -18.36 -3.22 0.29
C LEU A 191 -18.00 -3.66 -1.13
N GLN A 192 -18.37 -4.89 -1.51
CA GLN A 192 -18.02 -5.44 -2.83
C GLN A 192 -18.52 -4.61 -4.01
N SER A 193 -19.72 -4.02 -3.89
CA SER A 193 -20.30 -3.20 -4.95
C SER A 193 -19.51 -1.91 -5.19
N ILE A 194 -18.95 -1.32 -4.12
CA ILE A 194 -18.16 -0.08 -4.17
C ILE A 194 -16.79 -0.35 -4.81
N PHE A 195 -16.16 -1.46 -4.43
CA PHE A 195 -14.78 -1.77 -4.82
C PHE A 195 -14.65 -2.83 -5.92
N LYS A 196 -15.75 -3.09 -6.67
CA LYS A 196 -15.78 -4.15 -7.70
C LYS A 196 -14.73 -3.98 -8.82
N PHE A 197 -14.28 -2.76 -9.09
CA PHE A 197 -13.28 -2.46 -10.12
C PHE A 197 -11.86 -2.29 -9.56
N ASN A 198 -11.67 -2.42 -8.27
CA ASN A 198 -10.35 -2.38 -7.66
C ASN A 198 -9.58 -3.66 -7.97
N THR A 199 -8.28 -3.60 -7.85
CA THR A 199 -7.44 -4.80 -7.89
C THR A 199 -7.85 -5.74 -6.76
N ARG A 200 -8.23 -6.96 -7.11
CA ARG A 200 -8.73 -7.99 -6.20
C ARG A 200 -7.95 -9.28 -6.36
N SER A 201 -8.06 -10.15 -5.36
CA SER A 201 -7.60 -11.52 -5.46
C SER A 201 -8.35 -12.28 -6.56
N SER A 202 -7.67 -13.24 -7.15
CA SER A 202 -8.29 -14.22 -8.08
C SER A 202 -9.24 -15.18 -7.34
N PHE A 203 -8.99 -15.37 -6.06
CA PHE A 203 -9.79 -16.18 -5.12
C PHE A 203 -10.07 -15.34 -3.87
N LYS A 204 -10.88 -15.87 -2.95
CA LYS A 204 -11.08 -15.22 -1.66
C LYS A 204 -9.76 -15.09 -0.92
N ASN A 205 -9.53 -13.91 -0.34
CA ASN A 205 -8.36 -13.69 0.52
C ASN A 205 -8.60 -14.22 1.95
N ASN A 206 -7.54 -14.25 2.75
CA ASN A 206 -7.55 -14.76 4.11
C ASN A 206 -7.72 -13.68 5.20
N PHE A 207 -8.18 -12.48 4.84
CA PHE A 207 -8.28 -11.35 5.78
C PHE A 207 -9.14 -11.69 6.99
N GLU A 208 -10.36 -12.19 6.78
CA GLU A 208 -11.31 -12.48 7.85
C GLU A 208 -10.84 -13.62 8.76
N GLU A 209 -10.14 -14.59 8.21
CA GLU A 209 -9.68 -15.77 8.94
C GLU A 209 -8.36 -15.53 9.70
N LYS A 210 -7.38 -14.86 9.06
CA LYS A 210 -6.01 -14.77 9.57
C LYS A 210 -5.63 -13.39 10.11
N VAL A 211 -6.29 -12.32 9.64
CA VAL A 211 -5.90 -10.94 9.94
C VAL A 211 -6.88 -10.28 10.90
N LEU A 212 -8.17 -10.29 10.57
CA LEU A 212 -9.21 -9.60 11.32
C LEU A 212 -9.26 -9.98 12.81
N PRO A 213 -9.12 -11.25 13.24
CA PRO A 213 -9.20 -11.58 14.66
C PRO A 213 -8.12 -10.89 15.51
N SER A 214 -6.89 -10.84 15.00
CA SER A 214 -5.76 -10.23 15.72
C SER A 214 -5.89 -8.71 15.82
N ILE A 215 -6.27 -8.04 14.73
CA ILE A 215 -6.42 -6.57 14.74
C ILE A 215 -7.68 -6.13 15.48
N SER A 216 -8.76 -6.91 15.47
CA SER A 216 -9.96 -6.63 16.27
C SER A 216 -9.66 -6.70 17.76
N THR A 217 -8.85 -7.67 18.19
CA THR A 217 -8.37 -7.73 19.57
C THR A 217 -7.54 -6.49 19.92
N LEU A 218 -6.64 -6.07 19.04
CA LEU A 218 -5.84 -4.87 19.23
C LEU A 218 -6.71 -3.61 19.32
N ALA A 219 -7.75 -3.51 18.49
CA ALA A 219 -8.64 -2.35 18.42
C ALA A 219 -9.54 -2.18 19.66
N GLN A 220 -9.63 -3.18 20.55
CA GLN A 220 -10.32 -3.02 21.85
C GLN A 220 -9.58 -2.05 22.78
N SER A 221 -8.27 -1.90 22.62
CA SER A 221 -7.42 -1.09 23.52
C SER A 221 -6.60 -0.01 22.83
N LYS A 222 -6.54 -0.01 21.51
CA LYS A 222 -5.74 0.90 20.68
C LYS A 222 -6.57 1.48 19.55
N ASN A 223 -6.16 2.64 19.02
CA ASN A 223 -6.74 3.17 17.78
C ASN A 223 -6.10 2.46 16.59
N VAL A 224 -6.89 1.80 15.76
CA VAL A 224 -6.40 1.10 14.57
C VAL A 224 -7.02 1.69 13.31
N TYR A 225 -6.15 2.08 12.37
CA TYR A 225 -6.49 2.67 11.09
C TYR A 225 -5.86 1.83 9.98
N TRP A 226 -6.66 1.40 9.01
CA TRP A 226 -6.18 0.68 7.83
C TRP A 226 -6.38 1.53 6.59
N PHE A 227 -5.28 1.88 5.92
CA PHE A 227 -5.28 2.68 4.71
C PHE A 227 -5.00 1.83 3.49
N SER A 228 -5.76 2.04 2.41
CA SER A 228 -5.59 1.34 1.14
C SER A 228 -5.67 2.32 -0.05
N GLY A 229 -4.97 1.99 -1.15
CA GLY A 229 -4.76 2.90 -2.29
C GLY A 229 -5.48 2.53 -3.58
N SER A 230 -5.98 1.29 -3.71
CA SER A 230 -6.67 0.87 -4.93
C SER A 230 -8.11 1.41 -4.95
N MET A 231 -8.39 2.38 -5.80
CA MET A 231 -9.69 3.06 -5.92
C MET A 231 -10.12 3.25 -7.38
N SER A 232 -10.03 2.22 -8.21
CA SER A 232 -10.46 2.30 -9.61
C SER A 232 -11.90 2.75 -9.74
N SER A 233 -12.15 3.72 -10.63
CA SER A 233 -13.50 4.22 -11.00
C SER A 233 -14.33 4.75 -9.82
N ALA A 234 -13.70 5.11 -8.70
CA ALA A 234 -14.41 5.71 -7.57
C ALA A 234 -14.83 7.16 -7.90
N PRO A 235 -16.00 7.63 -7.42
CA PRO A 235 -16.50 8.99 -7.67
C PRO A 235 -15.73 10.07 -6.92
N ALA A 236 -14.88 9.70 -5.96
CA ALA A 236 -14.07 10.62 -5.16
C ALA A 236 -12.70 10.00 -4.86
N SER A 237 -11.77 10.84 -4.39
CA SER A 237 -10.42 10.41 -3.98
C SER A 237 -10.34 9.83 -2.57
N PHE A 238 -11.46 9.74 -1.86
CA PHE A 238 -11.51 9.28 -0.48
C PHE A 238 -12.66 8.31 -0.26
N PHE A 239 -12.46 7.36 0.67
CA PHE A 239 -13.49 6.53 1.26
C PHE A 239 -13.20 6.34 2.75
N TYR A 240 -14.25 6.33 3.56
CA TYR A 240 -14.17 6.12 5.00
C TYR A 240 -15.25 5.16 5.48
N HIS A 241 -14.84 4.17 6.26
CA HIS A 241 -15.75 3.25 6.93
C HIS A 241 -15.27 2.93 8.34
N TYR A 242 -16.13 3.16 9.32
CA TYR A 242 -15.91 2.73 10.70
C TYR A 242 -16.71 1.46 10.97
N ASP A 243 -16.02 0.35 11.19
CA ASP A 243 -16.66 -0.89 11.62
C ASP A 243 -16.78 -0.90 13.15
N SER A 244 -18.00 -0.71 13.64
CA SER A 244 -18.30 -0.65 15.07
C SER A 244 -18.08 -1.97 15.80
N LEU A 245 -18.17 -3.11 15.12
CA LEU A 245 -17.98 -4.44 15.72
C LEU A 245 -16.50 -4.70 16.02
N SER A 246 -15.64 -4.48 15.05
CA SER A 246 -14.19 -4.64 15.19
C SER A 246 -13.50 -3.40 15.76
N ARG A 247 -14.16 -2.23 15.78
CA ARG A 247 -13.62 -0.90 16.11
C ARG A 247 -12.51 -0.43 15.18
N LEU A 248 -12.47 -0.96 13.97
CA LEU A 248 -11.49 -0.61 12.95
C LEU A 248 -11.98 0.55 12.09
N ARG A 249 -11.03 1.35 11.62
CA ARG A 249 -11.29 2.41 10.65
C ARG A 249 -10.59 2.05 9.34
N TYR A 250 -11.38 1.86 8.31
CA TYR A 250 -10.95 1.57 6.96
C TYR A 250 -11.01 2.84 6.13
N ILE A 251 -9.89 3.22 5.55
CA ILE A 251 -9.74 4.47 4.82
C ILE A 251 -9.09 4.16 3.48
N GLN A 252 -9.64 4.72 2.41
CA GLN A 252 -8.95 4.69 1.13
C GLN A 252 -8.70 6.10 0.62
N THR A 253 -7.59 6.25 -0.11
CA THR A 253 -7.30 7.48 -0.84
C THR A 253 -6.42 7.19 -2.06
N ALA A 254 -6.78 7.81 -3.19
CA ALA A 254 -6.02 7.73 -4.43
C ALA A 254 -6.19 9.00 -5.27
N VAL A 255 -5.15 9.37 -5.99
CA VAL A 255 -5.21 10.39 -7.05
C VAL A 255 -5.35 9.69 -8.39
N ARG A 256 -6.06 10.29 -9.35
CA ARG A 256 -6.39 9.67 -10.63
C ARG A 256 -6.35 10.63 -11.82
N GLY A 257 -5.86 11.85 -11.64
CA GLY A 257 -5.88 12.88 -12.68
C GLY A 257 -7.26 13.46 -12.94
N THR A 258 -8.16 13.39 -11.96
CA THR A 258 -9.50 13.96 -12.04
C THR A 258 -9.55 15.33 -11.35
N ASP A 259 -10.62 16.05 -11.61
CA ASP A 259 -10.88 17.34 -10.96
C ASP A 259 -11.26 17.22 -9.47
N HIS A 260 -11.46 16.01 -8.98
CA HIS A 260 -11.71 15.68 -7.57
C HIS A 260 -10.48 15.13 -6.84
N ASP A 261 -9.30 15.19 -7.46
CA ASP A 261 -8.07 14.70 -6.84
C ASP A 261 -7.79 15.40 -5.50
N GLY A 262 -7.48 14.58 -4.53
CA GLY A 262 -7.15 15.03 -3.18
C GLY A 262 -6.20 14.09 -2.47
N VAL A 263 -5.56 14.60 -1.42
CA VAL A 263 -4.70 13.84 -0.52
C VAL A 263 -5.21 13.95 0.91
N LEU A 264 -4.96 12.94 1.69
CA LEU A 264 -5.32 12.93 3.11
C LEU A 264 -4.12 13.38 3.93
N LYS A 265 -4.32 14.39 4.76
CA LYS A 265 -3.36 14.81 5.78
C LYS A 265 -3.80 14.25 7.13
N VAL A 266 -2.89 13.57 7.81
CA VAL A 266 -3.08 13.07 9.17
C VAL A 266 -2.24 13.92 10.10
N ASN A 267 -2.90 14.52 11.12
CA ASN A 267 -2.22 15.25 12.17
C ASN A 267 -2.22 14.42 13.44
N VAL A 268 -1.06 14.27 14.04
CA VAL A 268 -0.83 13.59 15.30
C VAL A 268 -0.38 14.63 16.32
N ILE A 269 -1.21 14.87 17.35
CA ILE A 269 -0.93 15.82 18.43
C ILE A 269 -1.07 15.06 19.76
N GLY A 270 0.05 14.66 20.34
CA GLY A 270 0.04 13.70 21.44
C GLY A 270 -0.63 12.39 21.00
N ASP A 271 -1.69 11.99 21.71
CA ASP A 271 -2.48 10.78 21.38
C ASP A 271 -3.69 11.07 20.49
N LYS A 272 -3.92 12.34 20.10
CA LYS A 272 -5.04 12.73 19.25
C LYS A 272 -4.68 12.63 17.78
N ILE A 273 -5.53 11.94 17.03
CA ILE A 273 -5.41 11.78 15.56
C ILE A 273 -6.56 12.56 14.92
N SER A 274 -6.24 13.39 13.94
CA SER A 274 -7.24 14.08 13.11
C SER A 274 -6.89 14.00 11.64
N PHE A 275 -7.92 14.02 10.82
CA PHE A 275 -7.82 13.91 9.37
C PHE A 275 -8.23 15.22 8.72
N THR A 276 -7.52 15.58 7.66
CA THR A 276 -7.86 16.75 6.83
C THR A 276 -7.75 16.31 5.36
N THR A 277 -8.84 16.40 4.63
CA THR A 277 -8.86 16.21 3.18
C THR A 277 -8.36 17.48 2.51
N ILE A 278 -7.40 17.35 1.61
CA ILE A 278 -6.78 18.47 0.89
C ILE A 278 -7.05 18.28 -0.60
N SER A 279 -7.68 19.25 -1.23
CA SER A 279 -7.86 19.29 -2.68
C SER A 279 -6.53 19.60 -3.37
N LEU A 280 -6.24 18.85 -4.44
CA LEU A 280 -5.10 19.12 -5.33
C LEU A 280 -5.47 19.94 -6.55
N THR A 281 -6.76 20.21 -6.76
CA THR A 281 -7.29 20.85 -7.96
C THR A 281 -7.96 22.22 -7.68
N GLY A 282 -8.07 22.58 -6.40
CA GLY A 282 -8.77 23.79 -5.96
C GLY A 282 -10.29 23.63 -5.85
N ARG A 283 -10.88 22.48 -6.23
CA ARG A 283 -12.29 22.18 -5.94
C ARG A 283 -12.48 21.88 -4.46
N SER A 284 -13.64 22.20 -3.94
CA SER A 284 -13.99 21.88 -2.55
C SER A 284 -14.04 20.35 -2.34
N VAL A 285 -13.47 19.89 -1.24
CA VAL A 285 -13.56 18.52 -0.76
C VAL A 285 -14.29 18.49 0.57
N LEU A 286 -15.04 17.42 0.81
CA LEU A 286 -15.77 17.22 2.05
C LEU A 286 -14.84 16.70 3.16
N PRO A 287 -15.22 16.78 4.44
CA PRO A 287 -14.55 16.05 5.51
C PRO A 287 -14.47 14.55 5.21
N LEU A 288 -13.43 13.87 5.69
CA LEU A 288 -13.17 12.45 5.37
C LEU A 288 -14.38 11.54 5.65
N GLU A 289 -15.03 11.73 6.79
CA GLU A 289 -16.14 10.91 7.26
C GLU A 289 -17.40 11.03 6.36
N SER A 290 -17.48 12.07 5.56
CA SER A 290 -18.58 12.27 4.60
C SER A 290 -18.46 11.34 3.39
N TYR A 291 -17.29 10.82 3.10
CA TYR A 291 -17.06 9.86 2.00
C TYR A 291 -17.36 8.41 2.43
N ASN A 292 -18.50 8.21 3.04
CA ASN A 292 -18.94 6.93 3.59
C ASN A 292 -19.74 6.09 2.58
N MET A 293 -20.31 4.97 3.03
CA MET A 293 -21.14 4.08 2.23
C MET A 293 -22.32 4.79 1.56
N GLU A 294 -22.96 5.72 2.28
CA GLU A 294 -24.13 6.46 1.78
C GLU A 294 -23.74 7.37 0.62
N PHE A 295 -22.63 8.09 0.74
CA PHE A 295 -22.05 8.90 -0.35
C PHE A 295 -21.81 8.05 -1.60
N TYR A 296 -21.18 6.88 -1.44
CA TYR A 296 -20.88 6.02 -2.58
C TYR A 296 -22.10 5.38 -3.21
N ASN A 297 -23.10 5.02 -2.44
CA ASN A 297 -24.36 4.47 -2.95
C ASN A 297 -25.17 5.53 -3.71
N SER A 298 -25.14 6.79 -3.26
CA SER A 298 -25.83 7.90 -3.96
C SER A 298 -25.08 8.38 -5.21
N SER A 299 -23.76 8.20 -5.25
CA SER A 299 -22.88 8.67 -6.34
C SER A 299 -22.60 7.63 -7.41
N GLN A 300 -23.30 6.48 -7.43
CA GLN A 300 -23.14 5.45 -8.47
C GLN A 300 -23.64 5.94 -9.82
N GLU A 301 -22.93 6.86 -10.44
CA GLU A 301 -23.01 7.12 -11.86
C GLU A 301 -22.29 6.00 -12.62
N ASN A 302 -22.84 5.63 -13.77
CA ASN A 302 -22.35 4.59 -14.67
C ASN A 302 -20.91 4.85 -15.11
N SER A 303 -19.93 4.42 -14.35
CA SER A 303 -18.55 4.43 -14.79
C SER A 303 -18.37 3.35 -15.86
N SER A 304 -18.28 3.75 -17.14
CA SER A 304 -17.91 2.84 -18.19
C SER A 304 -16.44 2.43 -18.00
N TYR A 305 -16.22 1.14 -17.74
CA TYR A 305 -14.88 0.58 -17.73
C TYR A 305 -14.33 0.61 -19.16
N THR A 306 -13.31 1.43 -19.40
CA THR A 306 -12.59 1.42 -20.68
C THR A 306 -11.35 0.54 -20.52
N PHE A 307 -11.26 -0.51 -21.36
CA PHE A 307 -10.10 -1.40 -21.38
C PHE A 307 -8.85 -0.62 -21.81
N ASN A 308 -7.79 -0.69 -21.04
CA ASN A 308 -6.56 0.01 -21.33
C ASN A 308 -5.63 -0.82 -22.20
N TYR A 309 -5.65 -0.57 -23.52
CA TYR A 309 -4.79 -1.25 -24.50
C TYR A 309 -3.30 -1.02 -24.25
N ARG A 310 -2.91 0.05 -23.60
CA ARG A 310 -1.52 0.38 -23.29
C ARG A 310 -0.91 -0.57 -22.27
N LEU A 311 -1.73 -1.10 -21.38
CA LEU A 311 -1.33 -2.10 -20.40
C LEU A 311 -1.37 -3.54 -20.95
N LEU A 312 -1.91 -3.74 -22.16
CA LEU A 312 -2.03 -5.05 -22.77
C LEU A 312 -0.70 -5.84 -22.81
N PRO A 313 0.43 -5.25 -23.27
CA PRO A 313 1.70 -5.97 -23.28
C PRO A 313 2.13 -6.45 -21.91
N LEU A 314 1.79 -5.70 -20.89
CA LEU A 314 2.09 -5.96 -19.50
C LEU A 314 1.22 -7.10 -18.95
N TYR A 315 -0.09 -7.04 -19.16
CA TYR A 315 -1.00 -8.14 -18.80
C TYR A 315 -0.65 -9.44 -19.51
N ILE A 316 -0.27 -9.37 -20.81
CA ILE A 316 0.23 -10.53 -21.56
C ILE A 316 1.49 -11.08 -20.89
N LYS A 317 2.46 -10.22 -20.56
CA LYS A 317 3.70 -10.66 -19.88
C LYS A 317 3.38 -11.34 -18.55
N GLN A 318 2.57 -10.71 -17.69
CA GLN A 318 2.15 -11.28 -16.40
C GLN A 318 1.44 -12.63 -16.58
N THR A 319 0.51 -12.72 -17.53
CA THR A 319 -0.23 -13.95 -17.81
C THR A 319 0.70 -15.08 -18.28
N LEU A 320 1.59 -14.81 -19.25
CA LEU A 320 2.52 -15.79 -19.79
C LEU A 320 3.56 -16.28 -18.78
N PHE A 321 3.96 -15.45 -17.82
CA PHE A 321 4.90 -15.85 -16.78
C PHE A 321 4.23 -16.45 -15.54
N HIS A 322 2.88 -16.49 -15.50
CA HIS A 322 2.16 -17.09 -14.39
C HIS A 322 2.04 -18.61 -14.55
N PRO A 323 2.46 -19.44 -13.58
CA PRO A 323 2.42 -20.90 -13.70
C PRO A 323 1.03 -21.45 -14.03
N TYR A 324 -0.04 -20.90 -13.47
CA TYR A 324 -1.42 -21.36 -13.70
C TYR A 324 -1.88 -21.18 -15.15
N PHE A 325 -1.36 -20.19 -15.89
CA PHE A 325 -1.61 -20.09 -17.32
C PHE A 325 -1.14 -21.34 -18.06
N TRP A 326 0.06 -21.80 -17.78
CA TRP A 326 0.62 -22.99 -18.42
C TRP A 326 -0.08 -24.27 -18.01
N TYR A 327 -0.51 -24.41 -16.75
CA TYR A 327 -1.33 -25.53 -16.31
C TYR A 327 -2.67 -25.58 -17.05
N GLY A 328 -3.37 -24.45 -17.18
CA GLY A 328 -4.60 -24.35 -17.94
C GLY A 328 -4.40 -24.63 -19.43
N PHE A 329 -3.33 -24.11 -20.02
CA PHE A 329 -2.98 -24.34 -21.42
C PHE A 329 -2.69 -25.83 -21.72
N ILE A 330 -1.90 -26.49 -20.88
CA ILE A 330 -1.59 -27.92 -21.00
C ILE A 330 -2.87 -28.73 -20.84
N LEU A 331 -3.72 -28.43 -19.86
CA LEU A 331 -4.99 -29.11 -19.67
C LEU A 331 -5.89 -28.97 -20.90
N CYS A 332 -5.97 -27.78 -21.48
CA CYS A 332 -6.74 -27.53 -22.72
C CYS A 332 -6.21 -28.37 -23.90
N LEU A 333 -4.88 -28.48 -24.06
CA LEU A 333 -4.28 -29.32 -25.08
C LEU A 333 -4.61 -30.82 -24.88
N ILE A 334 -4.53 -31.32 -23.65
CA ILE A 334 -4.89 -32.70 -23.32
C ILE A 334 -6.36 -32.98 -23.66
N LEU A 335 -7.27 -32.09 -23.23
CA LEU A 335 -8.70 -32.24 -23.53
C LEU A 335 -8.97 -32.22 -25.04
N SER A 336 -8.34 -31.30 -25.77
CA SER A 336 -8.46 -31.23 -27.23
C SER A 336 -7.97 -32.47 -27.91
N PHE A 337 -6.86 -33.04 -27.46
CA PHE A 337 -6.33 -34.30 -27.97
C PHE A 337 -7.26 -35.49 -27.67
N CYS A 338 -7.82 -35.54 -26.46
CA CYS A 338 -8.80 -36.56 -26.09
C CYS A 338 -10.05 -36.51 -26.99
N VAL A 339 -10.59 -35.28 -27.18
CA VAL A 339 -11.74 -35.09 -28.07
C VAL A 339 -11.43 -35.49 -29.50
N TYR A 340 -10.28 -35.06 -30.04
CA TYR A 340 -9.83 -35.42 -31.37
C TYR A 340 -9.67 -36.94 -31.53
N TYR A 341 -9.04 -37.62 -30.55
CA TYR A 341 -8.87 -39.06 -30.54
C TYR A 341 -10.20 -39.81 -30.50
N PHE A 342 -11.14 -39.33 -29.71
CA PHE A 342 -12.51 -39.86 -29.60
C PHE A 342 -13.22 -39.78 -30.95
N PHE A 343 -13.19 -38.61 -31.62
CA PHE A 343 -13.80 -38.43 -32.94
C PHE A 343 -13.21 -39.32 -34.03
N ILE A 344 -11.90 -39.57 -34.01
CA ILE A 344 -11.27 -40.47 -34.98
C ILE A 344 -11.69 -41.93 -34.73
N ARG A 345 -11.81 -42.33 -33.46
CA ARG A 345 -12.15 -43.72 -33.11
C ARG A 345 -13.60 -44.07 -33.40
N PHE A 346 -14.50 -43.08 -33.38
CA PHE A 346 -15.93 -43.29 -33.67
C PHE A 346 -16.30 -43.02 -35.13
N LYS A 347 -15.35 -42.61 -36.00
CA LYS A 347 -15.54 -42.49 -37.45
C LYS A 347 -15.16 -43.76 -38.20
N LYS A 348 -14.68 -44.81 -37.53
CA LYS A 348 -14.51 -46.14 -38.02
C LYS A 348 -15.63 -47.05 -37.52
#